data_fc3bc1335ab4e18fc5878a5d8aeb9936
#
_entry.id   fc3bc1335ab4e18fc5878a5d8aeb9936
#
_cell.length_a   1.000
_cell.length_b   1.000
_cell.length_c   1.000
_cell.angle_alpha   90.00
_cell.angle_beta   90.00
_cell.angle_gamma   90.00
#
_symmetry.space_group_name_H-M   'P 1'
#
loop_
_entity.id
_entity.type
_entity.pdbx_description
1 polymer ?
#
loop_
_entity_poly.entity_id
_entity_poly.type
_entity_poly.pdbx_seq_one_letter_code
_entity_poly.pdbx_strand_id
1 'polypeptide(L)'
;MKGQMIGMRNLRTFLSCLFIFCTFFTFSTQSSAQSGLEMEHISGNVWMLSGGGYANISVLAGNDRALMVDSKRPELGDEIRSMVREISGGDADFLINGHVHPDHTDGNEAFGSLGTTIIAHEEVRRILMAGQRGGPPAPEAAVPVLTIADGGKLTLHFDGEIVHVMHAPPAHSLGNIMVHYQTSNVIHLGDLYSPERFPVIAGGSLDGFIEANEMALSLADGNTLFIAGNGVVTGQNEVRAYISMVQTVKGRMIDMIADGLFLEQVIAANPTAEFDATWGDPGRFLPAAYRELSGN
;
A
#
# COMPACT_ATOMS: atom_id res chain seq x y z
N MET A 1 18.34 54.41 93.98
CA MET A 1 18.35 55.48 92.95
C MET A 1 17.84 54.90 91.61
N LYS A 2 16.75 55.52 91.09
CA LYS A 2 16.25 55.54 89.72
C LYS A 2 16.36 54.24 88.94
N GLY A 3 15.44 53.42 88.65
CA GLY A 3 14.08 53.44 88.25
C GLY A 3 13.85 53.81 86.79
N GLN A 4 13.67 52.88 85.90
CA GLN A 4 13.01 53.19 84.63
C GLN A 4 12.18 52.01 84.14
N MET A 5 10.90 52.28 83.94
CA MET A 5 9.90 51.40 83.31
C MET A 5 10.10 51.40 81.82
N ILE A 6 10.02 50.22 81.26
CA ILE A 6 10.02 50.00 79.82
C ILE A 6 8.59 49.72 79.39
N GLY A 7 8.09 50.59 78.49
CA GLY A 7 6.77 50.47 77.87
C GLY A 7 6.69 49.39 76.79
N MET A 8 5.62 48.62 76.86
CA MET A 8 5.24 47.67 75.84
C MET A 8 4.73 48.38 74.59
N ARG A 9 5.36 48.11 73.41
CA ARG A 9 4.87 48.49 72.10
C ARG A 9 4.34 47.23 71.36
N ASN A 10 3.03 47.31 71.07
CA ASN A 10 2.31 46.34 70.28
C ASN A 10 2.89 46.20 68.87
N LEU A 11 3.30 44.99 68.49
CA LEU A 11 3.70 44.63 67.15
C LEU A 11 2.48 44.01 66.42
N ARG A 12 1.89 44.78 65.52
CA ARG A 12 0.85 44.29 64.63
C ARG A 12 1.52 43.51 63.43
N THR A 13 1.31 42.22 63.40
CA THR A 13 1.73 41.35 62.33
C THR A 13 0.79 41.52 61.15
N PHE A 14 1.29 42.07 60.03
CA PHE A 14 0.59 42.06 58.73
C PHE A 14 0.80 40.71 58.07
N LEU A 15 -0.28 39.91 57.92
CA LEU A 15 -0.29 38.68 57.18
C LEU A 15 -0.61 39.02 55.73
N SER A 16 0.42 39.08 54.87
CA SER A 16 0.25 39.20 53.42
C SER A 16 -0.08 37.80 52.79
N CYS A 17 -1.34 37.61 52.45
CA CYS A 17 -1.75 36.45 51.64
C CYS A 17 -1.25 36.60 50.19
N LEU A 18 -0.23 35.84 49.85
CA LEU A 18 0.23 35.69 48.47
C LEU A 18 -0.66 34.68 47.77
N PHE A 19 -1.61 35.15 46.94
CA PHE A 19 -2.38 34.30 46.07
C PHE A 19 -1.51 33.87 44.89
N ILE A 20 -1.01 32.63 44.92
CA ILE A 20 -0.37 31.98 43.74
C ILE A 20 -1.49 31.52 42.83
N PHE A 21 -1.66 32.22 41.71
CA PHE A 21 -2.52 31.78 40.61
C PHE A 21 -1.79 30.65 39.86
N CYS A 22 -2.06 29.39 40.19
CA CYS A 22 -1.68 28.25 39.39
C CYS A 22 -2.58 28.20 38.16
N THR A 23 -2.12 28.74 37.01
CA THR A 23 -2.73 28.47 35.71
C THR A 23 -2.41 27.03 35.33
N PHE A 24 -3.38 26.14 35.48
CA PHE A 24 -3.34 24.82 34.90
C PHE A 24 -3.43 24.97 33.39
N PHE A 25 -2.30 24.91 32.70
CA PHE A 25 -2.29 24.60 31.24
C PHE A 25 -2.72 23.15 31.10
N THR A 26 -3.98 22.93 30.77
CA THR A 26 -4.44 21.62 30.26
C THR A 26 -3.84 21.44 28.88
N PHE A 27 -2.74 20.70 28.79
CA PHE A 27 -2.32 20.10 27.53
C PHE A 27 -3.42 19.11 27.13
N SER A 28 -4.26 19.53 26.20
CA SER A 28 -5.14 18.62 25.47
C SER A 28 -4.23 17.75 24.60
N THR A 29 -3.88 16.57 25.09
CA THR A 29 -3.32 15.53 24.23
C THR A 29 -4.46 15.13 23.30
N GLN A 30 -4.47 15.68 22.09
CA GLN A 30 -5.20 15.07 20.99
C GLN A 30 -4.60 13.68 20.83
N SER A 31 -5.33 12.67 21.30
CA SER A 31 -5.09 11.29 20.91
C SER A 31 -5.39 11.22 19.41
N SER A 32 -4.36 11.32 18.58
CA SER A 32 -4.45 10.86 17.21
C SER A 32 -4.78 9.38 17.33
N ALA A 33 -5.93 8.96 16.80
CA ALA A 33 -6.20 7.55 16.59
C ALA A 33 -5.00 7.04 15.77
N GLN A 34 -4.23 6.12 16.36
CA GLN A 34 -3.04 5.58 15.72
C GLN A 34 -3.53 4.88 14.46
N SER A 35 -3.12 5.35 13.30
CA SER A 35 -3.53 4.82 11.98
C SER A 35 -3.16 3.36 11.80
N GLY A 36 -2.25 2.85 12.62
CA GLY A 36 -1.66 1.52 12.50
C GLY A 36 -0.73 1.40 11.29
N LEU A 37 -0.21 2.54 10.76
CA LEU A 37 0.87 2.51 9.78
C LEU A 37 2.17 2.11 10.46
N GLU A 38 2.89 1.22 9.79
CA GLU A 38 4.20 0.72 10.19
C GLU A 38 5.20 0.94 9.06
N MET A 39 6.46 1.18 9.40
CA MET A 39 7.55 1.42 8.47
C MET A 39 8.64 0.36 8.66
N GLU A 40 9.00 -0.33 7.58
CA GLU A 40 10.00 -1.38 7.57
C GLU A 40 11.07 -1.12 6.50
N HIS A 41 12.35 -1.22 6.87
CA HIS A 41 13.45 -1.21 5.91
C HIS A 41 13.58 -2.58 5.25
N ILE A 42 13.55 -2.62 3.91
CA ILE A 42 13.53 -3.88 3.16
C ILE A 42 14.92 -4.23 2.62
N SER A 43 15.48 -3.40 1.75
CA SER A 43 16.81 -3.62 1.17
C SER A 43 17.33 -2.34 0.51
N GLY A 44 18.63 -2.09 0.58
CA GLY A 44 19.22 -0.89 -0.01
C GLY A 44 18.56 0.37 0.54
N ASN A 45 17.95 1.17 -0.33
CA ASN A 45 17.18 2.35 0.05
C ASN A 45 15.66 2.14 -0.08
N VAL A 46 15.21 0.88 -0.20
CA VAL A 46 13.78 0.54 -0.31
C VAL A 46 13.18 0.24 1.06
N TRP A 47 12.08 0.90 1.35
CA TRP A 47 11.26 0.77 2.55
C TRP A 47 9.85 0.33 2.20
N MET A 48 9.13 -0.25 3.13
CA MET A 48 7.72 -0.56 3.03
C MET A 48 6.92 0.16 4.12
N LEU A 49 5.82 0.79 3.74
CA LEU A 49 4.81 1.29 4.68
C LEU A 49 3.60 0.35 4.60
N SER A 50 3.34 -0.36 5.69
CA SER A 50 2.25 -1.32 5.82
C SER A 50 1.18 -0.82 6.82
N GLY A 51 0.14 -1.61 7.07
CA GLY A 51 -0.91 -1.26 8.02
C GLY A 51 -1.92 -0.24 7.49
N GLY A 52 -2.68 0.35 8.41
CA GLY A 52 -3.76 1.28 8.05
C GLY A 52 -4.94 0.63 7.32
N GLY A 53 -5.00 -0.71 7.25
CA GLY A 53 -6.08 -1.48 6.61
C GLY A 53 -6.08 -1.46 5.09
N TYR A 54 -5.03 -0.95 4.43
CA TYR A 54 -4.93 -0.71 2.99
C TYR A 54 -3.64 -1.29 2.42
N ALA A 55 -3.48 -1.15 1.08
CA ALA A 55 -2.35 -1.68 0.35
C ALA A 55 -0.97 -1.25 0.92
N ASN A 56 0.03 -2.10 0.79
CA ASN A 56 1.41 -1.75 1.09
C ASN A 56 1.92 -0.68 0.11
N ILE A 57 2.71 0.26 0.62
CA ILE A 57 3.45 1.24 -0.18
C ILE A 57 4.91 0.83 -0.16
N SER A 58 5.61 0.83 -1.31
CA SER A 58 7.06 0.87 -1.28
C SER A 58 7.57 2.29 -1.47
N VAL A 59 8.62 2.65 -0.75
CA VAL A 59 9.29 3.94 -0.81
C VAL A 59 10.76 3.72 -1.08
N LEU A 60 11.26 4.29 -2.18
CA LEU A 60 12.69 4.41 -2.45
C LEU A 60 13.16 5.77 -1.93
N ALA A 61 13.96 5.73 -0.88
CA ALA A 61 14.56 6.93 -0.29
C ALA A 61 15.76 7.40 -1.11
N GLY A 62 15.76 8.67 -1.52
CA GLY A 62 16.87 9.34 -2.18
C GLY A 62 17.52 10.39 -1.29
N ASN A 63 18.26 11.33 -1.87
CA ASN A 63 18.87 12.48 -1.19
C ASN A 63 17.89 13.65 -1.20
N ASP A 64 17.24 13.91 -0.08
CA ASP A 64 16.19 14.93 0.10
C ASP A 64 15.00 14.76 -0.86
N ARG A 65 14.69 13.52 -1.28
CA ARG A 65 13.63 13.18 -2.23
C ARG A 65 13.24 11.71 -2.14
N ALA A 66 12.06 11.34 -2.64
CA ALA A 66 11.62 9.95 -2.67
C ALA A 66 10.87 9.59 -3.97
N LEU A 67 10.78 8.27 -4.24
CA LEU A 67 9.86 7.66 -5.19
C LEU A 67 8.99 6.68 -4.42
N MET A 68 7.67 6.76 -4.62
CA MET A 68 6.68 5.91 -3.97
C MET A 68 5.95 5.03 -4.97
N VAL A 69 5.50 3.86 -4.52
CA VAL A 69 4.48 3.06 -5.22
C VAL A 69 3.25 2.98 -4.34
N ASP A 70 2.12 3.44 -4.90
CA ASP A 70 0.80 3.57 -4.28
C ASP A 70 0.69 4.65 -3.19
N SER A 71 -0.55 5.05 -2.89
CA SER A 71 -0.81 6.22 -2.04
C SER A 71 -1.83 5.98 -0.92
N LYS A 72 -2.39 4.77 -0.82
CA LYS A 72 -3.46 4.44 0.14
C LYS A 72 -4.67 5.37 -0.02
N ARG A 73 -5.27 5.79 1.09
CA ARG A 73 -6.44 6.68 1.11
C ARG A 73 -6.10 8.08 1.60
N PRO A 74 -6.93 9.09 1.29
CA PRO A 74 -6.66 10.50 1.57
C PRO A 74 -6.37 10.80 3.04
N GLU A 75 -7.09 10.15 3.95
CA GLU A 75 -6.96 10.36 5.40
C GLU A 75 -5.60 9.96 5.97
N LEU A 76 -4.81 9.17 5.24
CA LEU A 76 -3.46 8.76 5.62
C LEU A 76 -2.36 9.63 4.96
N GLY A 77 -2.74 10.52 4.05
CA GLY A 77 -1.80 11.27 3.21
C GLY A 77 -0.74 12.05 4.00
N ASP A 78 -1.16 12.79 5.02
CA ASP A 78 -0.23 13.60 5.84
C ASP A 78 0.73 12.73 6.65
N GLU A 79 0.25 11.61 7.19
CA GLU A 79 1.07 10.67 7.94
C GLU A 79 2.08 9.96 7.04
N ILE A 80 1.64 9.46 5.87
CA ILE A 80 2.53 8.86 4.87
C ILE A 80 3.62 9.86 4.45
N ARG A 81 3.26 11.12 4.17
CA ARG A 81 4.24 12.18 3.85
C ARG A 81 5.24 12.40 4.97
N SER A 82 4.79 12.40 6.22
CA SER A 82 5.68 12.53 7.37
C SER A 82 6.69 11.38 7.45
N MET A 83 6.23 10.13 7.25
CA MET A 83 7.08 8.93 7.21
C MET A 83 8.05 8.96 6.03
N VAL A 84 7.60 9.37 4.84
CA VAL A 84 8.46 9.53 3.66
C VAL A 84 9.58 10.54 3.93
N ARG A 85 9.26 11.70 4.51
CA ARG A 85 10.27 12.71 4.88
C ARG A 85 11.24 12.22 5.96
N GLU A 86 10.77 11.40 6.89
CA GLU A 86 11.62 10.82 7.94
C GLU A 86 12.73 9.95 7.33
N ILE A 87 12.41 9.15 6.30
CA ILE A 87 13.37 8.21 5.69
C ILE A 87 14.18 8.82 4.54
N SER A 88 13.68 9.85 3.85
CA SER A 88 14.33 10.42 2.66
C SER A 88 14.84 11.85 2.84
N GLY A 89 14.44 12.54 3.90
CA GLY A 89 14.75 13.96 4.09
C GLY A 89 13.84 14.92 3.30
N GLY A 90 13.11 14.44 2.28
CA GLY A 90 12.27 15.26 1.40
C GLY A 90 10.92 14.64 1.04
N ASP A 91 10.18 15.33 0.19
CA ASP A 91 8.91 14.84 -0.35
C ASP A 91 9.11 13.83 -1.48
N ALA A 92 8.04 13.14 -1.87
CA ALA A 92 8.05 12.27 -3.05
C ALA A 92 8.05 13.08 -4.35
N ASP A 93 9.07 12.91 -5.19
CA ASP A 93 9.10 13.47 -6.55
C ASP A 93 8.20 12.67 -7.50
N PHE A 94 8.15 11.35 -7.28
CA PHE A 94 7.39 10.42 -8.10
C PHE A 94 6.47 9.54 -7.24
N LEU A 95 5.24 9.34 -7.75
CA LEU A 95 4.27 8.40 -7.24
C LEU A 95 3.84 7.49 -8.39
N ILE A 96 4.06 6.19 -8.25
CA ILE A 96 3.65 5.19 -9.24
C ILE A 96 2.40 4.49 -8.70
N ASN A 97 1.30 4.45 -9.45
CA ASN A 97 0.16 3.64 -9.07
C ASN A 97 0.28 2.23 -9.66
N GLY A 98 0.25 1.22 -8.80
CA GLY A 98 0.29 -0.18 -9.19
C GLY A 98 -0.95 -0.60 -9.98
N HIS A 99 -2.13 -0.06 -9.65
CA HIS A 99 -3.38 -0.20 -10.39
C HIS A 99 -4.43 0.80 -9.89
N VAL A 100 -5.69 0.71 -10.40
CA VAL A 100 -6.70 1.76 -10.23
C VAL A 100 -7.50 1.69 -8.93
N HIS A 101 -7.41 0.65 -8.11
CA HIS A 101 -8.28 0.55 -6.95
C HIS A 101 -8.06 1.65 -5.91
N PRO A 102 -9.10 2.00 -5.13
CA PRO A 102 -9.08 3.12 -4.20
C PRO A 102 -7.96 3.08 -3.17
N ASP A 103 -7.64 1.90 -2.66
CA ASP A 103 -6.56 1.68 -1.69
C ASP A 103 -5.14 1.84 -2.27
N HIS A 104 -5.03 2.09 -3.57
CA HIS A 104 -3.78 2.39 -4.29
C HIS A 104 -3.74 3.82 -4.83
N THR A 105 -4.90 4.46 -5.09
CA THR A 105 -4.98 5.72 -5.83
C THR A 105 -5.68 6.85 -5.12
N ASP A 106 -6.55 6.60 -4.12
CA ASP A 106 -7.37 7.65 -3.51
C ASP A 106 -6.54 8.70 -2.75
N GLY A 107 -5.32 8.35 -2.30
CA GLY A 107 -4.36 9.28 -1.70
C GLY A 107 -3.59 10.16 -2.69
N ASN A 108 -3.74 9.95 -3.99
CA ASN A 108 -2.95 10.65 -5.03
C ASN A 108 -2.98 12.18 -4.91
N GLU A 109 -4.16 12.76 -4.60
CA GLU A 109 -4.32 14.20 -4.50
C GLU A 109 -3.42 14.83 -3.43
N ALA A 110 -3.20 14.12 -2.31
CA ALA A 110 -2.35 14.60 -1.21
C ALA A 110 -0.90 14.80 -1.64
N PHE A 111 -0.45 14.09 -2.68
CA PHE A 111 0.90 14.17 -3.24
C PHE A 111 0.94 15.06 -4.48
N GLY A 112 0.04 14.85 -5.44
CA GLY A 112 0.00 15.60 -6.69
C GLY A 112 -0.24 17.10 -6.49
N SER A 113 -1.02 17.50 -5.48
CA SER A 113 -1.21 18.90 -5.09
C SER A 113 0.08 19.60 -4.63
N LEU A 114 1.12 18.85 -4.31
CA LEU A 114 2.42 19.33 -3.87
C LEU A 114 3.49 19.26 -4.97
N GLY A 115 3.10 18.83 -6.17
CA GLY A 115 3.98 18.75 -7.32
C GLY A 115 4.59 17.36 -7.55
N THR A 116 4.21 16.33 -6.79
CA THR A 116 4.62 14.96 -7.08
C THR A 116 4.13 14.53 -8.46
N THR A 117 5.05 14.00 -9.28
CA THR A 117 4.72 13.47 -10.63
C THR A 117 4.09 12.09 -10.50
N ILE A 118 2.82 11.94 -10.88
CA ILE A 118 2.11 10.67 -10.81
C ILE A 118 2.27 9.90 -12.13
N ILE A 119 2.69 8.63 -12.02
CA ILE A 119 2.92 7.68 -13.11
C ILE A 119 1.97 6.51 -12.94
N ALA A 120 1.31 6.05 -14.01
CA ALA A 120 0.45 4.87 -13.98
C ALA A 120 0.29 4.26 -15.38
N HIS A 121 -0.44 3.15 -15.46
CA HIS A 121 -0.92 2.63 -16.74
C HIS A 121 -1.99 3.58 -17.34
N GLU A 122 -2.10 3.64 -18.67
CA GLU A 122 -3.11 4.46 -19.37
C GLU A 122 -4.54 4.16 -18.91
N GLU A 123 -4.84 2.90 -18.61
CA GLU A 123 -6.16 2.47 -18.11
C GLU A 123 -6.48 3.11 -16.75
N VAL A 124 -5.50 3.22 -15.85
CA VAL A 124 -5.66 3.90 -14.55
C VAL A 124 -6.05 5.36 -14.77
N ARG A 125 -5.31 6.06 -15.63
CA ARG A 125 -5.65 7.46 -15.98
C ARG A 125 -7.06 7.57 -16.55
N ARG A 126 -7.41 6.70 -17.51
CA ARG A 126 -8.73 6.69 -18.17
C ARG A 126 -9.87 6.53 -17.15
N ILE A 127 -9.70 5.59 -16.20
CA ILE A 127 -10.73 5.33 -15.18
C ILE A 127 -10.83 6.51 -14.18
N LEU A 128 -9.70 7.05 -13.72
CA LEU A 128 -9.70 8.19 -12.79
C LEU A 128 -10.37 9.43 -13.42
N MET A 129 -10.11 9.69 -14.70
CA MET A 129 -10.74 10.79 -15.43
C MET A 129 -12.24 10.57 -15.68
N ALA A 130 -12.69 9.33 -15.82
CA ALA A 130 -14.10 9.00 -16.02
C ALA A 130 -14.90 8.92 -14.71
N GLY A 131 -14.23 8.76 -13.57
CA GLY A 131 -14.82 8.46 -12.28
C GLY A 131 -14.91 6.96 -12.02
N GLN A 132 -14.36 6.53 -10.89
CA GLN A 132 -14.35 5.13 -10.47
C GLN A 132 -15.75 4.71 -10.02
N ARG A 133 -16.17 3.50 -10.39
CA ARG A 133 -17.42 2.87 -9.92
C ARG A 133 -18.67 3.76 -10.03
N GLY A 134 -18.71 4.64 -11.05
CA GLY A 134 -19.81 5.58 -11.26
C GLY A 134 -19.78 6.83 -10.35
N GLY A 135 -18.69 7.04 -9.64
CA GLY A 135 -18.40 8.27 -8.90
C GLY A 135 -17.97 9.42 -9.81
N PRO A 136 -17.69 10.61 -9.26
CA PRO A 136 -17.18 11.74 -10.03
C PRO A 136 -15.76 11.47 -10.53
N PRO A 137 -15.31 12.20 -11.58
CA PRO A 137 -13.89 12.24 -11.96
C PRO A 137 -13.01 12.60 -10.78
N ALA A 138 -11.81 12.00 -10.75
CA ALA A 138 -10.79 12.36 -9.76
C ALA A 138 -10.34 13.82 -9.94
N PRO A 139 -9.94 14.52 -8.86
CA PRO A 139 -9.33 15.85 -8.96
C PRO A 139 -8.11 15.83 -9.91
N GLU A 140 -7.87 16.95 -10.60
CA GLU A 140 -6.76 17.04 -11.57
C GLU A 140 -5.41 16.64 -10.96
N ALA A 141 -5.15 17.07 -9.74
CA ALA A 141 -3.94 16.74 -9.00
C ALA A 141 -3.77 15.23 -8.68
N ALA A 142 -4.86 14.46 -8.69
CA ALA A 142 -4.83 13.01 -8.46
C ALA A 142 -4.62 12.19 -9.74
N VAL A 143 -4.70 12.83 -10.92
CA VAL A 143 -4.66 12.12 -12.21
C VAL A 143 -3.21 11.93 -12.66
N PRO A 144 -2.79 10.68 -13.02
CA PRO A 144 -1.44 10.44 -13.56
C PRO A 144 -1.13 11.31 -14.78
N VAL A 145 0.05 11.95 -14.77
CA VAL A 145 0.51 12.82 -15.88
C VAL A 145 1.48 12.09 -16.82
N LEU A 146 2.12 11.03 -16.34
CA LEU A 146 2.93 10.11 -17.18
C LEU A 146 2.23 8.77 -17.22
N THR A 147 2.07 8.20 -18.42
CA THR A 147 1.40 6.92 -18.60
C THR A 147 2.26 5.91 -19.34
N ILE A 148 2.03 4.63 -19.01
CA ILE A 148 2.63 3.47 -19.66
C ILE A 148 1.51 2.76 -20.41
N ALA A 149 1.73 2.45 -21.68
CA ALA A 149 0.81 1.68 -22.52
C ALA A 149 0.93 0.17 -22.27
N ASP A 150 0.02 -0.59 -22.85
CA ASP A 150 0.05 -2.07 -22.82
C ASP A 150 1.41 -2.63 -23.25
N GLY A 151 1.98 -3.51 -22.43
CA GLY A 151 3.30 -4.10 -22.64
C GLY A 151 4.46 -3.12 -22.49
N GLY A 152 4.18 -1.85 -22.12
CA GLY A 152 5.18 -0.80 -22.00
C GLY A 152 6.06 -0.93 -20.77
N LYS A 153 7.22 -0.26 -20.84
CA LYS A 153 8.20 -0.17 -19.75
C LYS A 153 8.80 1.22 -19.71
N LEU A 154 8.96 1.75 -18.49
CA LEU A 154 9.72 2.96 -18.18
C LEU A 154 10.92 2.58 -17.30
N THR A 155 12.07 3.18 -17.52
CA THR A 155 13.22 3.07 -16.61
C THR A 155 13.55 4.45 -16.03
N LEU A 156 13.58 4.53 -14.71
CA LEU A 156 13.99 5.70 -13.97
C LEU A 156 15.36 5.43 -13.33
N HIS A 157 16.26 6.40 -13.43
CA HIS A 157 17.53 6.42 -12.69
C HIS A 157 17.36 7.40 -11.53
N PHE A 158 17.29 6.89 -10.31
CA PHE A 158 16.95 7.65 -9.13
C PHE A 158 18.00 7.43 -8.03
N ASP A 159 18.86 8.42 -7.82
CA ASP A 159 19.90 8.45 -6.78
C ASP A 159 20.71 7.14 -6.63
N GLY A 160 21.16 6.60 -7.76
CA GLY A 160 21.95 5.37 -7.84
C GLY A 160 21.14 4.07 -7.94
N GLU A 161 19.82 4.15 -7.83
CA GLU A 161 18.92 3.03 -8.09
C GLU A 161 18.45 3.04 -9.55
N ILE A 162 18.27 1.85 -10.11
CA ILE A 162 17.63 1.64 -11.42
C ILE A 162 16.23 1.08 -11.16
N VAL A 163 15.22 1.89 -11.43
CA VAL A 163 13.81 1.51 -11.20
C VAL A 163 13.16 1.18 -12.54
N HIS A 164 12.74 -0.06 -12.70
CA HIS A 164 11.96 -0.49 -13.84
C HIS A 164 10.47 -0.50 -13.49
N VAL A 165 9.68 0.30 -14.19
CA VAL A 165 8.22 0.38 -14.06
C VAL A 165 7.62 -0.30 -15.29
N MET A 166 6.91 -1.40 -15.10
CA MET A 166 6.51 -2.29 -16.20
C MET A 166 5.02 -2.62 -16.14
N HIS A 167 4.33 -2.52 -17.28
CA HIS A 167 2.99 -3.08 -17.39
C HIS A 167 3.06 -4.61 -17.27
N ALA A 168 2.28 -5.16 -16.35
CA ALA A 168 2.14 -6.61 -16.17
C ALA A 168 0.96 -7.15 -16.98
N PRO A 169 0.97 -8.44 -17.35
CA PRO A 169 -0.18 -9.08 -17.96
C PRO A 169 -1.48 -8.82 -17.19
N PRO A 170 -2.65 -8.71 -17.85
CA PRO A 170 -3.94 -8.49 -17.20
C PRO A 170 -4.28 -9.62 -16.23
N ALA A 171 -4.12 -9.35 -14.93
CA ALA A 171 -4.28 -10.31 -13.84
C ALA A 171 -5.35 -9.84 -12.84
N HIS A 172 -4.96 -9.03 -11.85
CA HIS A 172 -5.89 -8.41 -10.92
C HIS A 172 -6.79 -7.37 -11.61
N SER A 173 -6.21 -6.53 -12.46
CA SER A 173 -6.92 -5.55 -13.30
C SER A 173 -6.27 -5.49 -14.69
N LEU A 174 -6.75 -4.61 -15.57
CA LEU A 174 -6.15 -4.42 -16.90
C LEU A 174 -4.87 -3.59 -16.85
N GLY A 175 -4.80 -2.61 -15.96
CA GLY A 175 -3.70 -1.64 -15.88
C GLY A 175 -2.74 -1.88 -14.73
N ASN A 176 -2.33 -3.13 -14.51
CA ASN A 176 -1.40 -3.47 -13.45
C ASN A 176 0.03 -3.09 -13.80
N ILE A 177 0.72 -2.48 -12.86
CA ILE A 177 2.15 -2.18 -12.94
C ILE A 177 2.89 -2.95 -11.85
N MET A 178 4.02 -3.56 -12.21
CA MET A 178 5.04 -4.00 -11.26
C MET A 178 6.24 -3.05 -11.30
N VAL A 179 6.91 -2.89 -10.16
CA VAL A 179 8.10 -2.04 -10.03
C VAL A 179 9.28 -2.86 -9.53
N HIS A 180 10.38 -2.87 -10.29
CA HIS A 180 11.61 -3.56 -9.93
C HIS A 180 12.70 -2.55 -9.58
N TYR A 181 13.11 -2.53 -8.34
CA TYR A 181 14.28 -1.82 -7.81
C TYR A 181 15.50 -2.71 -8.00
N GLN A 182 16.19 -2.54 -9.14
CA GLN A 182 17.20 -3.48 -9.61
C GLN A 182 18.44 -3.53 -8.68
N THR A 183 18.91 -2.37 -8.22
CA THR A 183 20.11 -2.29 -7.36
C THR A 183 19.82 -2.82 -5.96
N SER A 184 18.65 -2.48 -5.40
CA SER A 184 18.19 -2.97 -4.09
C SER A 184 17.67 -4.40 -4.13
N ASN A 185 17.48 -4.98 -5.32
CA ASN A 185 16.98 -6.34 -5.55
C ASN A 185 15.60 -6.60 -4.91
N VAL A 186 14.67 -5.66 -5.13
CA VAL A 186 13.29 -5.72 -4.62
C VAL A 186 12.31 -5.58 -5.78
N ILE A 187 11.24 -6.38 -5.77
CA ILE A 187 10.14 -6.26 -6.74
C ILE A 187 8.84 -5.97 -5.99
N HIS A 188 8.20 -4.84 -6.30
CA HIS A 188 6.86 -4.52 -5.82
C HIS A 188 5.83 -5.03 -6.83
N LEU A 189 5.00 -5.98 -6.40
CA LEU A 189 3.99 -6.65 -7.23
C LEU A 189 2.58 -6.07 -7.03
N GLY A 190 2.35 -5.30 -5.96
CA GLY A 190 0.98 -4.90 -5.63
C GLY A 190 0.04 -6.10 -5.56
N ASP A 191 -1.17 -5.95 -6.08
CA ASP A 191 -2.21 -6.99 -6.05
C ASP A 191 -2.05 -8.10 -7.12
N LEU A 192 -0.94 -8.10 -7.86
CA LEU A 192 -0.55 -9.24 -8.70
C LEU A 192 -0.19 -10.48 -7.88
N TYR A 193 0.14 -10.29 -6.60
CA TYR A 193 0.57 -11.32 -5.70
C TYR A 193 0.03 -11.07 -4.29
N SER A 194 -0.33 -12.14 -3.59
CA SER A 194 -0.62 -12.10 -2.16
C SER A 194 -0.11 -13.37 -1.48
N PRO A 195 0.69 -13.28 -0.42
CA PRO A 195 1.18 -14.45 0.30
C PRO A 195 0.10 -15.17 1.11
N GLU A 196 -1.00 -14.48 1.46
CA GLU A 196 -1.98 -14.94 2.45
C GLU A 196 -3.43 -14.90 1.95
N ARG A 197 -3.65 -14.59 0.66
CA ARG A 197 -4.99 -14.48 0.09
C ARG A 197 -5.05 -15.08 -1.31
N PHE A 198 -6.22 -15.65 -1.63
CA PHE A 198 -6.54 -16.02 -3.01
C PHE A 198 -6.57 -14.79 -3.92
N PRO A 199 -6.30 -14.96 -5.24
CA PRO A 199 -6.37 -13.88 -6.22
C PRO A 199 -7.71 -13.14 -6.20
N VAL A 200 -7.65 -11.81 -6.33
CA VAL A 200 -8.85 -10.98 -6.57
C VAL A 200 -8.87 -10.63 -8.05
N ILE A 201 -9.78 -11.24 -8.81
CA ILE A 201 -9.93 -11.03 -10.26
C ILE A 201 -10.90 -9.87 -10.48
N ALA A 202 -10.40 -8.71 -10.94
CA ALA A 202 -11.18 -7.51 -11.15
C ALA A 202 -11.02 -6.97 -12.59
N GLY A 203 -11.17 -7.86 -13.57
CA GLY A 203 -11.10 -7.54 -15.00
C GLY A 203 -9.93 -8.20 -15.75
N GLY A 204 -9.01 -8.85 -15.05
CA GLY A 204 -7.98 -9.70 -15.65
C GLY A 204 -8.34 -11.18 -15.61
N SER A 205 -7.34 -12.06 -15.55
CA SER A 205 -7.50 -13.51 -15.64
C SER A 205 -6.55 -14.29 -14.75
N LEU A 206 -6.86 -15.57 -14.50
CA LEU A 206 -5.96 -16.49 -13.79
C LEU A 206 -4.66 -16.72 -14.56
N ASP A 207 -4.71 -16.75 -15.89
CA ASP A 207 -3.51 -16.82 -16.73
C ASP A 207 -2.65 -15.58 -16.55
N GLY A 208 -3.27 -14.40 -16.49
CA GLY A 208 -2.56 -13.16 -16.22
C GLY A 208 -1.84 -13.17 -14.86
N PHE A 209 -2.44 -13.75 -13.81
CA PHE A 209 -1.74 -13.91 -12.52
C PHE A 209 -0.52 -14.82 -12.62
N ILE A 210 -0.63 -15.93 -13.34
CA ILE A 210 0.47 -16.87 -13.58
C ILE A 210 1.59 -16.14 -14.35
N GLU A 211 1.27 -15.55 -15.49
CA GLU A 211 2.23 -14.86 -16.36
C GLU A 211 2.90 -13.66 -15.68
N ALA A 212 2.15 -12.86 -14.93
CA ALA A 212 2.72 -11.70 -14.21
C ALA A 212 3.73 -12.13 -13.14
N ASN A 213 3.42 -13.19 -12.39
CA ASN A 213 4.33 -13.70 -11.37
C ASN A 213 5.53 -14.45 -11.98
N GLU A 214 5.36 -15.17 -13.10
CA GLU A 214 6.47 -15.75 -13.86
C GLU A 214 7.38 -14.67 -14.45
N MET A 215 6.82 -13.57 -14.97
CA MET A 215 7.57 -12.39 -15.40
C MET A 215 8.41 -11.82 -14.25
N ALA A 216 7.83 -11.66 -13.07
CA ALA A 216 8.56 -11.19 -11.88
C ALA A 216 9.69 -12.14 -11.49
N LEU A 217 9.43 -13.46 -11.48
CA LEU A 217 10.46 -14.46 -11.18
C LEU A 217 11.59 -14.49 -12.23
N SER A 218 11.33 -14.12 -13.48
CA SER A 218 12.35 -14.04 -14.53
C SER A 218 13.35 -12.90 -14.32
N LEU A 219 12.97 -11.87 -13.52
CA LEU A 219 13.82 -10.74 -13.15
C LEU A 219 14.57 -10.97 -11.83
N ALA A 220 14.18 -12.00 -11.10
CA ALA A 220 14.63 -12.27 -9.75
C ALA A 220 15.84 -13.21 -9.69
N ASP A 221 16.63 -13.03 -8.66
CA ASP A 221 17.66 -13.99 -8.22
C ASP A 221 17.31 -14.61 -6.85
N GLY A 222 18.17 -15.49 -6.32
CA GLY A 222 17.90 -16.22 -5.07
C GLY A 222 17.71 -15.34 -3.82
N ASN A 223 18.03 -14.06 -3.89
CA ASN A 223 17.94 -13.10 -2.78
C ASN A 223 16.90 -12.00 -3.02
N THR A 224 16.20 -12.03 -4.15
CA THR A 224 15.18 -11.02 -4.47
C THR A 224 14.04 -11.06 -3.47
N LEU A 225 13.66 -9.90 -2.96
CA LEU A 225 12.52 -9.71 -2.06
C LEU A 225 11.31 -9.18 -2.84
N PHE A 226 10.13 -9.64 -2.44
CA PHE A 226 8.86 -9.28 -3.10
C PHE A 226 7.95 -8.57 -2.11
N ILE A 227 7.48 -7.37 -2.50
CA ILE A 227 6.46 -6.61 -1.78
C ILE A 227 5.12 -6.87 -2.48
N ALA A 228 4.21 -7.54 -1.78
CA ALA A 228 2.83 -7.73 -2.20
C ALA A 228 1.99 -6.48 -1.91
N GLY A 229 0.83 -6.35 -2.54
CA GLY A 229 -0.13 -5.29 -2.20
C GLY A 229 -0.64 -5.39 -0.76
N ASN A 230 -0.66 -6.59 -0.19
CA ASN A 230 -1.04 -6.84 1.21
C ASN A 230 -0.21 -7.98 1.77
N GLY A 231 0.07 -7.93 3.08
CA GLY A 231 0.83 -8.96 3.78
C GLY A 231 2.31 -8.62 3.93
N VAL A 232 3.09 -9.62 4.29
CA VAL A 232 4.52 -9.49 4.59
C VAL A 232 5.39 -9.55 3.33
N VAL A 233 6.63 -9.10 3.45
CA VAL A 233 7.65 -9.27 2.40
C VAL A 233 8.05 -10.75 2.32
N THR A 234 8.20 -11.25 1.10
CA THR A 234 8.49 -12.67 0.84
C THR A 234 9.66 -12.85 -0.12
N GLY A 235 10.05 -14.11 -0.35
CA GLY A 235 11.05 -14.51 -1.33
C GLY A 235 10.43 -15.22 -2.54
N GLN A 236 11.29 -15.78 -3.40
CA GLN A 236 10.85 -16.49 -4.60
C GLN A 236 10.01 -17.73 -4.32
N ASN A 237 10.27 -18.43 -3.20
CA ASN A 237 9.57 -19.69 -2.91
C ASN A 237 8.07 -19.47 -2.70
N GLU A 238 7.71 -18.41 -2.01
CA GLU A 238 6.32 -18.02 -1.75
C GLU A 238 5.61 -17.60 -3.04
N VAL A 239 6.30 -16.87 -3.92
CA VAL A 239 5.75 -16.52 -5.25
C VAL A 239 5.54 -17.78 -6.12
N ARG A 240 6.48 -18.74 -6.10
CA ARG A 240 6.32 -20.03 -6.79
C ARG A 240 5.17 -20.86 -6.22
N ALA A 241 5.01 -20.86 -4.89
CA ALA A 241 3.90 -21.53 -4.22
C ALA A 241 2.55 -20.92 -4.64
N TYR A 242 2.48 -19.59 -4.74
CA TYR A 242 1.30 -18.89 -5.22
C TYR A 242 0.95 -19.27 -6.69
N ILE A 243 1.93 -19.26 -7.59
CA ILE A 243 1.73 -19.70 -8.97
C ILE A 243 1.19 -21.14 -9.01
N SER A 244 1.81 -22.05 -8.26
CA SER A 244 1.39 -23.46 -8.19
C SER A 244 -0.04 -23.61 -7.68
N MET A 245 -0.43 -22.83 -6.67
CA MET A 245 -1.81 -22.82 -6.17
C MET A 245 -2.78 -22.35 -7.25
N VAL A 246 -2.49 -21.22 -7.92
CA VAL A 246 -3.36 -20.68 -8.97
C VAL A 246 -3.51 -21.69 -10.13
N GLN A 247 -2.41 -22.29 -10.60
CA GLN A 247 -2.40 -23.30 -11.64
C GLN A 247 -3.23 -24.53 -11.27
N THR A 248 -3.06 -25.03 -10.04
CA THR A 248 -3.77 -26.21 -9.54
C THR A 248 -5.27 -25.97 -9.45
N VAL A 249 -5.68 -24.85 -8.84
CA VAL A 249 -7.10 -24.53 -8.70
C VAL A 249 -7.75 -24.25 -10.05
N LYS A 250 -7.06 -23.51 -10.93
CA LYS A 250 -7.51 -23.27 -12.32
C LYS A 250 -7.75 -24.59 -13.06
N GLY A 251 -6.80 -25.54 -13.02
CA GLY A 251 -6.93 -26.83 -13.68
C GLY A 251 -8.16 -27.61 -13.19
N ARG A 252 -8.33 -27.72 -11.87
CA ARG A 252 -9.51 -28.39 -11.27
C ARG A 252 -10.82 -27.73 -11.70
N MET A 253 -10.88 -26.39 -11.70
CA MET A 253 -12.09 -25.68 -12.10
C MET A 253 -12.42 -25.88 -13.58
N ILE A 254 -11.41 -25.89 -14.47
CA ILE A 254 -11.59 -26.20 -15.89
C ILE A 254 -12.21 -27.59 -16.07
N ASP A 255 -11.68 -28.62 -15.37
CA ASP A 255 -12.20 -29.99 -15.45
C ASP A 255 -13.66 -30.04 -14.96
N MET A 256 -13.97 -29.41 -13.82
CA MET A 256 -15.34 -29.35 -13.26
C MET A 256 -16.32 -28.65 -14.22
N ILE A 257 -15.91 -27.54 -14.84
CA ILE A 257 -16.73 -26.81 -15.81
C ILE A 257 -16.95 -27.68 -17.07
N ALA A 258 -15.93 -28.39 -17.55
CA ALA A 258 -16.03 -29.30 -18.70
C ALA A 258 -16.98 -30.47 -18.40
N ASP A 259 -17.03 -30.94 -17.17
CA ASP A 259 -17.98 -31.95 -16.69
C ASP A 259 -19.41 -31.40 -16.47
N GLY A 260 -19.63 -30.11 -16.75
CA GLY A 260 -20.94 -29.46 -16.69
C GLY A 260 -21.38 -29.03 -15.29
N LEU A 261 -20.47 -28.92 -14.32
CA LEU A 261 -20.81 -28.42 -12.97
C LEU A 261 -21.09 -26.92 -12.99
N PHE A 262 -22.19 -26.50 -12.35
CA PHE A 262 -22.46 -25.08 -12.14
C PHE A 262 -21.68 -24.57 -10.92
N LEU A 263 -21.66 -23.23 -10.73
CA LEU A 263 -20.93 -22.54 -9.68
C LEU A 263 -21.14 -23.14 -8.27
N GLU A 264 -22.40 -23.41 -7.90
CA GLU A 264 -22.74 -23.93 -6.57
C GLU A 264 -22.16 -25.33 -6.32
N GLN A 265 -22.07 -26.14 -7.39
CA GLN A 265 -21.48 -27.49 -7.34
C GLN A 265 -19.96 -27.41 -7.24
N VAL A 266 -19.34 -26.46 -7.97
CA VAL A 266 -17.88 -26.19 -7.88
C VAL A 266 -17.51 -25.71 -6.49
N ILE A 267 -18.27 -24.78 -5.90
CA ILE A 267 -18.07 -24.32 -4.53
C ILE A 267 -18.21 -25.47 -3.53
N ALA A 268 -19.24 -26.32 -3.70
CA ALA A 268 -19.47 -27.48 -2.81
C ALA A 268 -18.36 -28.54 -2.93
N ALA A 269 -17.73 -28.67 -4.11
CA ALA A 269 -16.60 -29.58 -4.34
C ALA A 269 -15.28 -29.09 -3.69
N ASN A 270 -15.24 -27.82 -3.29
CA ASN A 270 -14.10 -27.15 -2.64
C ASN A 270 -12.74 -27.43 -3.31
N PRO A 271 -12.52 -26.94 -4.56
CA PRO A 271 -11.28 -27.18 -5.29
C PRO A 271 -10.03 -26.54 -4.64
N THR A 272 -10.21 -25.70 -3.63
CA THR A 272 -9.17 -24.98 -2.90
C THR A 272 -8.78 -25.60 -1.56
N ALA A 273 -9.44 -26.69 -1.13
CA ALA A 273 -9.41 -27.23 0.25
C ALA A 273 -8.01 -27.30 0.90
N GLU A 274 -6.99 -27.77 0.17
CA GLU A 274 -5.62 -27.87 0.68
C GLU A 274 -4.90 -26.53 0.83
N PHE A 275 -5.42 -25.49 0.18
CA PHE A 275 -4.86 -24.15 0.15
C PHE A 275 -5.51 -23.20 1.14
N ASP A 276 -6.71 -23.51 1.64
CA ASP A 276 -7.51 -22.62 2.50
C ASP A 276 -6.78 -22.22 3.78
N ALA A 277 -5.96 -23.12 4.33
CA ALA A 277 -5.18 -22.83 5.53
C ALA A 277 -4.12 -21.75 5.33
N THR A 278 -3.61 -21.59 4.11
CA THR A 278 -2.58 -20.59 3.77
C THR A 278 -3.19 -19.32 3.20
N TRP A 279 -4.15 -19.46 2.27
CA TRP A 279 -4.72 -18.34 1.52
C TRP A 279 -6.11 -17.90 1.98
N GLY A 280 -6.64 -18.49 3.06
CA GLY A 280 -7.88 -18.07 3.71
C GLY A 280 -9.15 -18.49 2.98
N ASP A 281 -10.21 -17.69 3.11
CA ASP A 281 -11.53 -17.99 2.54
C ASP A 281 -11.57 -17.75 1.02
N PRO A 282 -11.88 -18.79 0.20
CA PRO A 282 -12.00 -18.67 -1.23
C PRO A 282 -13.34 -18.06 -1.71
N GLY A 283 -14.22 -17.65 -0.79
CA GLY A 283 -15.60 -17.27 -1.10
C GLY A 283 -15.79 -16.18 -2.14
N ARG A 284 -14.81 -15.26 -2.29
CA ARG A 284 -14.80 -14.25 -3.38
C ARG A 284 -14.07 -14.75 -4.61
N PHE A 285 -13.08 -15.59 -4.44
CA PHE A 285 -12.22 -16.08 -5.50
C PHE A 285 -12.95 -17.07 -6.43
N LEU A 286 -13.57 -18.12 -5.88
CA LEU A 286 -14.22 -19.16 -6.68
C LEU A 286 -15.31 -18.63 -7.62
N PRO A 287 -16.24 -17.73 -7.20
CA PRO A 287 -17.21 -17.15 -8.14
C PRO A 287 -16.59 -16.30 -9.24
N ALA A 288 -15.50 -15.58 -8.94
CA ALA A 288 -14.80 -14.76 -9.95
C ALA A 288 -14.06 -15.63 -10.96
N ALA A 289 -13.33 -16.64 -10.47
CA ALA A 289 -12.63 -17.62 -11.31
C ALA A 289 -13.61 -18.44 -12.18
N TYR A 290 -14.75 -18.84 -11.63
CA TYR A 290 -15.77 -19.57 -12.40
C TYR A 290 -16.30 -18.74 -13.57
N ARG A 291 -16.63 -17.45 -13.35
CA ARG A 291 -17.09 -16.56 -14.42
C ARG A 291 -16.04 -16.36 -15.49
N GLU A 292 -14.79 -16.12 -15.09
CA GLU A 292 -13.68 -15.95 -16.01
C GLU A 292 -13.49 -17.20 -16.88
N LEU A 293 -13.43 -18.39 -16.26
CA LEU A 293 -13.16 -19.65 -16.96
C LEU A 293 -14.36 -20.16 -17.80
N SER A 294 -15.61 -19.86 -17.40
CA SER A 294 -16.80 -20.27 -18.15
C SER A 294 -17.18 -19.31 -19.28
N GLY A 295 -16.53 -18.13 -19.37
CA GLY A 295 -16.84 -17.12 -20.39
C GLY A 295 -18.18 -16.41 -20.19
N ASN A 296 -18.74 -16.41 -18.95
CA ASN A 296 -20.04 -15.84 -18.61
C ASN A 296 -19.90 -14.49 -17.85
#